data_1838b6f33abcd0c1dd593c95d319134f
#
_entry.id   1838b6f33abcd0c1dd593c95d319134f
#
_cell.length_a   1.000
_cell.length_b   1.000
_cell.length_c   1.000
_cell.angle_alpha   90.00
_cell.angle_beta   90.00
_cell.angle_gamma   90.00
#
_symmetry.space_group_name_H-M   'P 1'
#
loop_
_entity.id
_entity.type
_entity.pdbx_description
1 polymer ?
#
loop_
_entity_poly.entity_id
_entity_poly.type
_entity_poly.pdbx_seq_one_letter_code
_entity_poly.pdbx_strand_id
1 'polypeptide(L)'
;MKQWALILGASSGIGAACAKKLAEAGFNIYGIYLRKPQSVIDGLEDYIKSQGVEVQFHKMNAMNEDKRLEAIDNLKKLGIIKCFIHSIAFGTLKPMLSKNDEPVLDSKNIEMTINVMGSSLVYWVQELHKSNLLVKGTQIFSMTSSGGRRQWPSYGAVSMAKAVLESASRQLAIELADGGIAVNAIQAGVTDTPALRKIPGNEEMIQYAIDNNPSGRLTTPEDIASYVALISQSNDSWMTGNVIRIDGGEDITG
;
A
#
# COMPACT_ATOMS: atom_id res chain seq x y z
N MET A 1 20.37 -10.60 -12.03
CA MET A 1 20.01 -9.17 -11.88
C MET A 1 19.63 -8.91 -10.43
N LYS A 2 19.92 -7.72 -9.90
CA LYS A 2 19.49 -7.32 -8.56
C LYS A 2 17.97 -7.24 -8.48
N GLN A 3 17.40 -7.75 -7.39
CA GLN A 3 15.96 -7.73 -7.14
C GLN A 3 15.61 -6.56 -6.23
N TRP A 4 14.65 -5.76 -6.66
CA TRP A 4 14.19 -4.57 -5.94
C TRP A 4 12.73 -4.71 -5.50
N ALA A 5 12.44 -4.18 -4.34
CA ALA A 5 11.10 -3.89 -3.90
C ALA A 5 10.83 -2.39 -4.06
N LEU A 6 9.86 -2.04 -4.90
CA LEU A 6 9.36 -0.67 -5.05
C LEU A 6 8.19 -0.47 -4.08
N ILE A 7 8.27 0.55 -3.23
CA ILE A 7 7.24 0.81 -2.21
C ILE A 7 6.77 2.27 -2.30
N LEU A 8 5.52 2.47 -2.64
CA LEU A 8 4.86 3.77 -2.53
C LEU A 8 4.28 3.95 -1.14
N GLY A 9 4.66 5.03 -0.44
CA GLY A 9 4.31 5.26 0.96
C GLY A 9 5.27 4.59 1.93
N ALA A 10 6.55 4.47 1.58
CA ALA A 10 7.56 3.69 2.30
C ALA A 10 8.01 4.27 3.66
N SER A 11 7.59 5.47 4.04
CA SER A 11 8.19 6.20 5.16
C SER A 11 7.51 6.01 6.52
N SER A 12 6.41 5.26 6.60
CA SER A 12 5.68 5.02 7.86
C SER A 12 4.67 3.88 7.75
N GLY A 13 4.18 3.42 8.90
CA GLY A 13 3.14 2.38 8.99
C GLY A 13 3.51 1.12 8.21
N ILE A 14 2.54 0.57 7.50
CA ILE A 14 2.68 -0.69 6.74
C ILE A 14 3.82 -0.60 5.71
N GLY A 15 3.94 0.52 4.97
CA GLY A 15 4.98 0.66 3.96
C GLY A 15 6.39 0.61 4.53
N ALA A 16 6.64 1.24 5.69
CA ALA A 16 7.94 1.20 6.36
C ALA A 16 8.24 -0.19 6.95
N ALA A 17 7.25 -0.86 7.52
CA ALA A 17 7.40 -2.22 8.01
C ALA A 17 7.71 -3.19 6.86
N CYS A 18 7.01 -3.07 5.73
CA CYS A 18 7.32 -3.85 4.52
C CYS A 18 8.73 -3.59 4.01
N ALA A 19 9.20 -2.32 4.02
CA ALA A 19 10.57 -2.00 3.60
C ALA A 19 11.61 -2.73 4.46
N LYS A 20 11.41 -2.75 5.78
CA LYS A 20 12.29 -3.47 6.71
C LYS A 20 12.26 -4.98 6.48
N LYS A 21 11.07 -5.58 6.43
CA LYS A 21 10.91 -7.04 6.28
C LYS A 21 11.39 -7.56 4.93
N LEU A 22 11.20 -6.80 3.86
CA LEU A 22 11.73 -7.14 2.54
C LEU A 22 13.27 -7.01 2.51
N ALA A 23 13.85 -6.03 3.21
CA ALA A 23 15.29 -5.92 3.36
C ALA A 23 15.89 -7.13 4.12
N GLU A 24 15.26 -7.53 5.23
CA GLU A 24 15.61 -8.76 5.97
C GLU A 24 15.53 -10.02 5.07
N ALA A 25 14.62 -10.03 4.10
CA ALA A 25 14.46 -11.08 3.10
C ALA A 25 15.42 -10.98 1.89
N GLY A 26 16.34 -10.00 1.89
CA GLY A 26 17.38 -9.82 0.87
C GLY A 26 16.99 -8.97 -0.34
N PHE A 27 15.85 -8.29 -0.30
CA PHE A 27 15.46 -7.36 -1.37
C PHE A 27 16.14 -6.01 -1.20
N ASN A 28 16.63 -5.43 -2.28
CA ASN A 28 16.98 -4.01 -2.32
C ASN A 28 15.70 -3.17 -2.27
N ILE A 29 15.74 -2.00 -1.64
CA ILE A 29 14.55 -1.19 -1.39
C ILE A 29 14.58 0.12 -2.18
N TYR A 30 13.55 0.36 -2.99
CA TYR A 30 13.28 1.65 -3.63
C TYR A 30 12.00 2.23 -3.03
N GLY A 31 12.17 3.20 -2.13
CA GLY A 31 11.08 3.77 -1.35
C GLY A 31 10.66 5.14 -1.85
N ILE A 32 9.37 5.33 -2.10
CA ILE A 32 8.79 6.65 -2.41
C ILE A 32 8.00 7.16 -1.23
N TYR A 33 8.26 8.42 -0.84
CA TYR A 33 7.60 9.10 0.26
C TYR A 33 7.36 10.58 -0.01
N LEU A 34 6.52 11.26 0.78
CA LEU A 34 6.20 12.66 0.55
C LEU A 34 6.45 13.58 1.75
N ARG A 35 6.06 13.19 2.96
CA ARG A 35 5.85 14.15 4.07
C ARG A 35 6.75 13.95 5.29
N LYS A 36 7.45 12.83 5.41
CA LYS A 36 8.27 12.57 6.58
C LYS A 36 9.54 13.41 6.59
N PRO A 37 10.01 13.85 7.77
CA PRO A 37 11.31 14.50 7.91
C PRO A 37 12.46 13.58 7.47
N GLN A 38 13.55 14.17 7.02
CA GLN A 38 14.73 13.43 6.55
C GLN A 38 15.29 12.51 7.64
N SER A 39 15.34 12.95 8.89
CA SER A 39 15.86 12.15 10.02
C SER A 39 15.13 10.81 10.22
N VAL A 40 13.83 10.75 9.90
CA VAL A 40 13.07 9.49 9.94
C VAL A 40 13.49 8.56 8.80
N ILE A 41 13.77 9.13 7.64
CA ILE A 41 14.24 8.39 6.46
C ILE A 41 15.65 7.87 6.70
N ASP A 42 16.55 8.70 7.24
CA ASP A 42 17.93 8.32 7.55
C ASP A 42 17.96 7.10 8.48
N GLY A 43 17.17 7.11 9.55
CA GLY A 43 17.08 5.95 10.46
C GLY A 43 16.52 4.68 9.79
N LEU A 44 15.60 4.84 8.82
CA LEU A 44 15.08 3.72 8.05
C LEU A 44 16.11 3.19 7.05
N GLU A 45 16.83 4.09 6.38
CA GLU A 45 17.94 3.73 5.49
C GLU A 45 19.06 2.99 6.21
N ASP A 46 19.47 3.49 7.38
CA ASP A 46 20.52 2.86 8.19
C ASP A 46 20.13 1.44 8.60
N TYR A 47 18.86 1.26 9.03
CA TYR A 47 18.36 -0.08 9.32
C TYR A 47 18.41 -1.00 8.10
N ILE A 48 17.93 -0.53 6.94
CA ILE A 48 17.90 -1.34 5.71
C ILE A 48 19.33 -1.68 5.25
N LYS A 49 20.25 -0.71 5.26
CA LYS A 49 21.66 -0.93 4.95
C LYS A 49 22.31 -1.95 5.87
N SER A 50 21.95 -1.99 7.16
CA SER A 50 22.46 -2.96 8.12
C SER A 50 22.06 -4.41 7.77
N GLN A 51 21.03 -4.61 6.93
CA GLN A 51 20.65 -5.93 6.41
C GLN A 51 21.50 -6.37 5.20
N GLY A 52 22.48 -5.57 4.77
CA GLY A 52 23.37 -5.90 3.66
C GLY A 52 22.77 -5.70 2.26
N VAL A 53 21.68 -4.94 2.15
CA VAL A 53 21.01 -4.65 0.89
C VAL A 53 21.12 -3.15 0.52
N GLU A 54 20.87 -2.83 -0.75
CA GLU A 54 20.87 -1.46 -1.23
C GLU A 54 19.51 -0.79 -0.93
N VAL A 55 19.56 0.53 -0.69
CA VAL A 55 18.35 1.31 -0.45
C VAL A 55 18.44 2.67 -1.10
N GLN A 56 17.33 3.12 -1.66
CA GLN A 56 17.13 4.47 -2.18
C GLN A 56 15.75 4.97 -1.77
N PHE A 57 15.69 6.12 -1.11
CA PHE A 57 14.43 6.80 -0.80
C PHE A 57 14.32 8.10 -1.59
N HIS A 58 13.16 8.30 -2.21
CA HIS A 58 12.88 9.47 -3.03
C HIS A 58 11.69 10.25 -2.49
N LYS A 59 11.94 11.51 -2.13
CA LYS A 59 10.88 12.43 -1.69
C LYS A 59 10.17 13.01 -2.90
N MET A 60 8.98 12.49 -3.22
CA MET A 60 8.20 12.93 -4.36
C MET A 60 6.71 12.68 -4.17
N ASN A 61 5.89 13.43 -4.89
CA ASN A 61 4.48 13.11 -5.04
C ASN A 61 4.33 11.97 -6.07
N ALA A 62 3.85 10.81 -5.61
CA ALA A 62 3.65 9.62 -6.46
C ALA A 62 2.64 9.84 -7.62
N MET A 63 1.83 10.91 -7.54
CA MET A 63 0.88 11.30 -8.60
C MET A 63 1.51 12.15 -9.70
N ASN A 64 2.66 12.75 -9.45
CA ASN A 64 3.33 13.57 -10.45
C ASN A 64 3.92 12.67 -11.55
N GLU A 65 3.48 12.86 -12.78
CA GLU A 65 3.85 12.03 -13.92
C GLU A 65 5.33 12.14 -14.25
N ASP A 66 5.87 13.36 -14.33
CA ASP A 66 7.28 13.57 -14.65
C ASP A 66 8.18 12.88 -13.61
N LYS A 67 7.83 13.02 -12.31
CA LYS A 67 8.57 12.37 -11.22
C LYS A 67 8.43 10.86 -11.24
N ARG A 68 7.27 10.34 -11.66
CA ARG A 68 7.09 8.90 -11.85
C ARG A 68 7.99 8.39 -12.97
N LEU A 69 8.02 9.05 -14.11
CA LEU A 69 8.89 8.68 -15.23
C LEU A 69 10.38 8.75 -14.87
N GLU A 70 10.81 9.80 -14.14
CA GLU A 70 12.16 9.91 -13.60
C GLU A 70 12.51 8.72 -12.68
N ALA A 71 11.60 8.32 -11.80
CA ALA A 71 11.78 7.17 -10.93
C ALA A 71 11.88 5.85 -11.72
N ILE A 72 11.07 5.67 -12.75
CA ILE A 72 11.13 4.52 -13.65
C ILE A 72 12.48 4.46 -14.38
N ASP A 73 12.98 5.58 -14.90
CA ASP A 73 14.28 5.62 -15.56
C ASP A 73 15.46 5.34 -14.61
N ASN A 74 15.34 5.70 -13.36
CA ASN A 74 16.29 5.29 -12.33
C ASN A 74 16.23 3.78 -12.07
N LEU A 75 15.02 3.22 -11.91
CA LEU A 75 14.83 1.79 -11.68
C LEU A 75 15.38 0.92 -12.80
N LYS A 76 15.29 1.35 -14.07
CA LYS A 76 15.89 0.66 -15.23
C LYS A 76 17.39 0.45 -15.08
N LYS A 77 18.09 1.34 -14.38
CA LYS A 77 19.55 1.27 -14.16
C LYS A 77 19.92 0.37 -12.99
N LEU A 78 18.98 0.07 -12.09
CA LEU A 78 19.22 -0.64 -10.84
C LEU A 78 18.99 -2.16 -10.97
N GLY A 79 17.93 -2.59 -11.64
CA GLY A 79 17.60 -3.99 -11.80
C GLY A 79 16.13 -4.23 -12.10
N ILE A 80 15.59 -5.36 -11.62
CA ILE A 80 14.22 -5.78 -11.83
C ILE A 80 13.38 -5.52 -10.57
N ILE A 81 12.10 -5.28 -10.76
CA ILE A 81 11.14 -5.17 -9.67
C ILE A 81 10.53 -6.55 -9.41
N LYS A 82 10.86 -7.12 -8.25
CA LYS A 82 10.34 -8.42 -7.81
C LYS A 82 9.14 -8.28 -6.88
N CYS A 83 9.04 -7.14 -6.18
CA CYS A 83 7.90 -6.78 -5.34
C CYS A 83 7.52 -5.32 -5.59
N PHE A 84 6.24 -5.05 -5.83
CA PHE A 84 5.72 -3.69 -5.87
C PHE A 84 4.60 -3.53 -4.84
N ILE A 85 4.73 -2.54 -3.96
CA ILE A 85 3.75 -2.26 -2.90
C ILE A 85 3.16 -0.87 -3.07
N HIS A 86 1.86 -0.81 -3.26
CA HIS A 86 1.08 0.42 -3.25
C HIS A 86 0.47 0.61 -1.84
N SER A 87 1.14 1.40 -0.99
CA SER A 87 0.75 1.67 0.41
C SER A 87 0.52 3.15 0.67
N ILE A 88 -0.21 3.81 -0.24
CA ILE A 88 -0.54 5.23 -0.10
C ILE A 88 -1.85 5.38 0.70
N ALA A 89 -1.79 6.16 1.79
CA ALA A 89 -2.94 6.56 2.58
C ALA A 89 -3.01 8.09 2.64
N PHE A 90 -3.76 8.68 1.71
CA PHE A 90 -3.95 10.12 1.60
C PHE A 90 -5.28 10.45 0.95
N GLY A 91 -6.30 10.68 1.74
CA GLY A 91 -7.64 11.01 1.28
C GLY A 91 -8.32 12.03 2.18
N THR A 92 -9.43 12.58 1.70
CA THR A 92 -10.25 13.52 2.45
C THR A 92 -11.25 12.76 3.32
N LEU A 93 -11.31 13.12 4.59
CA LEU A 93 -12.17 12.52 5.61
C LEU A 93 -13.24 13.55 6.01
N LYS A 94 -14.34 13.56 5.28
CA LYS A 94 -15.52 14.42 5.50
C LYS A 94 -16.78 13.63 5.19
N PRO A 95 -17.94 14.01 5.77
CA PRO A 95 -19.21 13.41 5.39
C PRO A 95 -19.56 13.72 3.92
N MET A 96 -20.34 12.87 3.30
CA MET A 96 -20.89 13.10 1.95
C MET A 96 -22.07 14.08 1.98
N LEU A 97 -22.85 14.02 3.05
CA LEU A 97 -24.04 14.86 3.26
C LEU A 97 -23.95 15.54 4.61
N SER A 98 -24.22 16.85 4.64
CA SER A 98 -24.28 17.63 5.88
C SER A 98 -25.56 17.32 6.65
N LYS A 99 -25.45 17.24 7.98
CA LYS A 99 -26.60 17.20 8.90
C LYS A 99 -26.77 18.52 9.66
N ASN A 100 -25.69 19.26 9.87
CA ASN A 100 -25.65 20.47 10.70
C ASN A 100 -24.77 21.55 10.08
N ASP A 101 -24.91 21.81 8.77
CA ASP A 101 -24.11 22.78 7.99
C ASP A 101 -22.59 22.58 8.05
N GLU A 102 -22.14 21.36 8.38
CA GLU A 102 -20.74 20.99 8.37
C GLU A 102 -20.18 20.87 6.94
N PRO A 103 -18.89 21.11 6.73
CA PRO A 103 -18.27 20.95 5.41
C PRO A 103 -18.33 19.49 4.91
N VAL A 104 -18.88 19.30 3.71
CA VAL A 104 -18.99 17.99 3.05
C VAL A 104 -17.89 17.77 2.01
N LEU A 105 -17.82 16.55 1.48
CA LEU A 105 -17.00 16.22 0.32
C LEU A 105 -17.50 16.96 -0.91
N ASP A 106 -16.59 17.63 -1.63
CA ASP A 106 -16.81 18.12 -2.98
C ASP A 106 -16.21 17.16 -4.04
N SER A 107 -16.47 17.44 -5.33
CA SER A 107 -15.97 16.62 -6.44
C SER A 107 -14.44 16.52 -6.43
N LYS A 108 -13.73 17.61 -6.15
CA LYS A 108 -12.27 17.66 -6.10
C LYS A 108 -11.71 16.77 -4.98
N ASN A 109 -12.37 16.75 -3.81
CA ASN A 109 -12.00 15.87 -2.70
C ASN A 109 -12.14 14.40 -3.09
N ILE A 110 -13.24 14.04 -3.74
CA ILE A 110 -13.53 12.67 -4.19
C ILE A 110 -12.53 12.26 -5.27
N GLU A 111 -12.41 13.04 -6.34
CA GLU A 111 -11.50 12.77 -7.46
C GLU A 111 -10.05 12.63 -6.99
N MET A 112 -9.56 13.56 -6.17
CA MET A 112 -8.21 13.52 -5.63
C MET A 112 -7.99 12.25 -4.79
N THR A 113 -8.93 11.88 -3.92
CA THR A 113 -8.80 10.72 -3.05
C THR A 113 -8.78 9.42 -3.86
N ILE A 114 -9.70 9.25 -4.81
CA ILE A 114 -9.76 8.09 -5.70
C ILE A 114 -8.48 8.00 -6.54
N ASN A 115 -8.05 9.12 -7.10
CA ASN A 115 -6.88 9.17 -7.96
C ASN A 115 -5.61 8.77 -7.20
N VAL A 116 -5.39 9.35 -6.01
CA VAL A 116 -4.18 9.09 -5.20
C VAL A 116 -4.18 7.69 -4.60
N MET A 117 -5.29 7.22 -4.05
CA MET A 117 -5.34 5.97 -3.30
C MET A 117 -5.80 4.76 -4.10
N GLY A 118 -6.45 4.96 -5.24
CA GLY A 118 -6.97 3.93 -6.13
C GLY A 118 -6.23 3.87 -7.46
N SER A 119 -6.50 4.83 -8.33
CA SER A 119 -6.05 4.80 -9.74
C SER A 119 -4.54 4.84 -9.90
N SER A 120 -3.81 5.45 -8.96
CA SER A 120 -2.34 5.54 -9.07
C SER A 120 -1.64 4.18 -9.10
N LEU A 121 -2.24 3.11 -8.57
CA LEU A 121 -1.74 1.76 -8.76
C LEU A 121 -1.57 1.44 -10.25
N VAL A 122 -2.61 1.73 -11.04
CA VAL A 122 -2.61 1.45 -12.49
C VAL A 122 -1.52 2.25 -13.19
N TYR A 123 -1.38 3.54 -12.88
CA TYR A 123 -0.37 4.40 -13.52
C TYR A 123 1.06 3.90 -13.30
N TRP A 124 1.37 3.44 -12.09
CA TRP A 124 2.68 2.88 -11.79
C TRP A 124 2.90 1.53 -12.46
N VAL A 125 1.91 0.65 -12.44
CA VAL A 125 2.01 -0.67 -13.08
C VAL A 125 2.18 -0.55 -14.59
N GLN A 126 1.45 0.38 -15.24
CA GLN A 126 1.59 0.65 -16.67
C GLN A 126 3.03 1.05 -17.03
N GLU A 127 3.64 1.96 -16.29
CA GLU A 127 5.01 2.41 -16.58
C GLU A 127 6.06 1.34 -16.26
N LEU A 128 5.88 0.58 -15.18
CA LEU A 128 6.72 -0.57 -14.86
C LEU A 128 6.67 -1.64 -15.96
N HIS A 129 5.46 -1.95 -16.44
CA HIS A 129 5.23 -2.95 -17.51
C HIS A 129 5.85 -2.49 -18.83
N LYS A 130 5.52 -1.28 -19.30
CA LYS A 130 6.12 -0.65 -20.48
C LYS A 130 7.66 -0.66 -20.47
N SER A 131 8.23 -0.55 -19.29
CA SER A 131 9.68 -0.48 -19.09
C SER A 131 10.34 -1.84 -18.91
N ASN A 132 9.59 -2.95 -19.04
CA ASN A 132 10.05 -4.32 -18.84
C ASN A 132 10.73 -4.54 -17.47
N LEU A 133 10.27 -3.81 -16.44
CA LEU A 133 10.77 -3.93 -15.07
C LEU A 133 10.09 -5.04 -14.27
N LEU A 134 8.87 -5.44 -14.68
CA LEU A 134 8.14 -6.56 -14.10
C LEU A 134 8.57 -7.87 -14.78
N VAL A 135 8.86 -8.89 -13.99
CA VAL A 135 9.34 -10.18 -14.48
C VAL A 135 8.49 -11.32 -13.93
N LYS A 136 8.62 -12.50 -14.49
CA LYS A 136 7.96 -13.70 -13.96
C LYS A 136 8.21 -13.87 -12.46
N GLY A 137 7.14 -14.09 -11.72
CA GLY A 137 7.14 -14.20 -10.25
C GLY A 137 7.19 -12.85 -9.53
N THR A 138 7.04 -11.71 -10.22
CA THR A 138 6.81 -10.42 -9.55
C THR A 138 5.50 -10.47 -8.77
N GLN A 139 5.53 -9.95 -7.53
CA GLN A 139 4.36 -9.81 -6.67
C GLN A 139 3.98 -8.33 -6.56
N ILE A 140 2.75 -8.00 -6.87
CA ILE A 140 2.18 -6.65 -6.74
C ILE A 140 1.13 -6.66 -5.64
N PHE A 141 1.31 -5.81 -4.63
CA PHE A 141 0.40 -5.67 -3.51
C PHE A 141 -0.17 -4.26 -3.43
N SER A 142 -1.47 -4.16 -3.25
CA SER A 142 -2.15 -2.90 -2.95
C SER A 142 -2.77 -2.97 -1.56
N MET A 143 -2.59 -1.92 -0.73
CA MET A 143 -3.11 -1.92 0.63
C MET A 143 -4.56 -1.44 0.66
N THR A 144 -5.48 -2.36 0.90
CA THR A 144 -6.90 -2.07 1.14
C THR A 144 -7.26 -2.24 2.62
N SER A 145 -8.52 -2.17 2.96
CA SER A 145 -9.08 -2.38 4.29
C SER A 145 -10.53 -2.86 4.19
N SER A 146 -11.12 -3.32 5.29
CA SER A 146 -12.55 -3.61 5.37
C SER A 146 -13.42 -2.41 4.96
N GLY A 147 -12.90 -1.19 5.08
CA GLY A 147 -13.54 0.05 4.65
C GLY A 147 -13.85 0.18 3.16
N GLY A 148 -13.37 -0.74 2.31
CA GLY A 148 -13.82 -0.87 0.91
C GLY A 148 -15.27 -1.38 0.78
N ARG A 149 -15.81 -2.03 1.81
CA ARG A 149 -17.17 -2.60 1.85
C ARG A 149 -17.95 -2.32 3.15
N ARG A 150 -17.27 -2.14 4.29
CA ARG A 150 -17.86 -1.65 5.53
C ARG A 150 -17.81 -0.12 5.56
N GLN A 151 -18.86 0.50 6.07
CA GLN A 151 -18.95 1.96 6.08
C GLN A 151 -18.60 2.51 7.46
N TRP A 152 -17.87 3.62 7.47
CA TRP A 152 -17.53 4.40 8.65
C TRP A 152 -17.84 5.89 8.42
N PRO A 153 -18.30 6.63 9.42
CA PRO A 153 -18.57 8.07 9.28
C PRO A 153 -17.38 8.82 8.70
N SER A 154 -17.63 9.73 7.77
CA SER A 154 -16.62 10.54 7.08
C SER A 154 -15.58 9.79 6.22
N TYR A 155 -15.74 8.48 6.03
CA TYR A 155 -14.79 7.63 5.30
C TYR A 155 -15.16 7.42 3.82
N GLY A 156 -16.24 8.01 3.35
CA GLY A 156 -16.82 7.69 2.03
C GLY A 156 -15.88 7.83 0.84
N ALA A 157 -15.10 8.91 0.74
CA ALA A 157 -14.14 9.08 -0.35
C ALA A 157 -13.03 8.01 -0.31
N VAL A 158 -12.55 7.66 0.88
CA VAL A 158 -11.54 6.61 1.07
C VAL A 158 -12.12 5.23 0.75
N SER A 159 -13.37 4.95 1.17
CA SER A 159 -14.08 3.71 0.82
C SER A 159 -14.18 3.52 -0.69
N MET A 160 -14.61 4.55 -1.43
CA MET A 160 -14.63 4.53 -2.90
C MET A 160 -13.23 4.25 -3.48
N ALA A 161 -12.19 4.90 -2.97
CA ALA A 161 -10.83 4.67 -3.44
C ALA A 161 -10.35 3.23 -3.19
N LYS A 162 -10.74 2.60 -2.07
CA LYS A 162 -10.43 1.17 -1.79
C LYS A 162 -11.18 0.23 -2.74
N ALA A 163 -12.43 0.51 -3.05
CA ALA A 163 -13.19 -0.26 -4.04
C ALA A 163 -12.56 -0.17 -5.45
N VAL A 164 -12.12 1.02 -5.86
CA VAL A 164 -11.36 1.23 -7.10
C VAL A 164 -10.06 0.44 -7.10
N LEU A 165 -9.30 0.50 -5.99
CA LEU A 165 -8.03 -0.22 -5.84
C LEU A 165 -8.20 -1.74 -5.98
N GLU A 166 -9.21 -2.32 -5.34
CA GLU A 166 -9.52 -3.75 -5.41
C GLU A 166 -9.97 -4.16 -6.81
N SER A 167 -10.80 -3.34 -7.47
CA SER A 167 -11.21 -3.58 -8.86
C SER A 167 -10.02 -3.52 -9.81
N ALA A 168 -9.15 -2.50 -9.68
CA ALA A 168 -7.93 -2.37 -10.46
C ALA A 168 -7.00 -3.56 -10.26
N SER A 169 -6.85 -4.04 -9.02
CA SER A 169 -6.00 -5.21 -8.71
C SER A 169 -6.49 -6.47 -9.43
N ARG A 170 -7.80 -6.71 -9.49
CA ARG A 170 -8.38 -7.86 -10.24
C ARG A 170 -8.14 -7.74 -11.74
N GLN A 171 -8.34 -6.55 -12.32
CA GLN A 171 -8.12 -6.32 -13.74
C GLN A 171 -6.64 -6.50 -14.12
N LEU A 172 -5.72 -5.91 -13.35
CA LEU A 172 -4.29 -6.07 -13.54
C LEU A 172 -3.83 -7.54 -13.40
N ALA A 173 -4.45 -8.30 -12.50
CA ALA A 173 -4.17 -9.73 -12.35
C ALA A 173 -4.45 -10.51 -13.62
N ILE A 174 -5.53 -10.19 -14.36
CA ILE A 174 -5.87 -10.80 -15.64
C ILE A 174 -4.86 -10.38 -16.71
N GLU A 175 -4.56 -9.09 -16.81
CA GLU A 175 -3.73 -8.54 -17.88
C GLU A 175 -2.23 -8.89 -17.74
N LEU A 176 -1.78 -9.25 -16.54
CA LEU A 176 -0.38 -9.61 -16.25
C LEU A 176 -0.16 -11.13 -16.08
N ALA A 177 -1.22 -11.92 -16.19
CA ALA A 177 -1.18 -13.38 -15.97
C ALA A 177 -0.19 -14.10 -16.90
N ASP A 178 -0.19 -13.76 -18.17
CA ASP A 178 0.70 -14.37 -19.18
C ASP A 178 2.18 -14.10 -18.88
N GLY A 179 2.49 -12.98 -18.23
CA GLY A 179 3.83 -12.65 -17.75
C GLY A 179 4.23 -13.39 -16.47
N GLY A 180 3.32 -14.16 -15.88
CA GLY A 180 3.55 -14.85 -14.60
C GLY A 180 3.73 -13.87 -13.44
N ILE A 181 2.98 -12.77 -13.44
CA ILE A 181 2.99 -11.70 -12.43
C ILE A 181 1.70 -11.79 -11.62
N ALA A 182 1.82 -11.80 -10.29
CA ALA A 182 0.67 -11.83 -9.40
C ALA A 182 0.31 -10.43 -8.90
N VAL A 183 -1.00 -10.14 -8.82
CA VAL A 183 -1.52 -8.88 -8.29
C VAL A 183 -2.60 -9.18 -7.25
N ASN A 184 -2.39 -8.77 -6.01
CA ASN A 184 -3.34 -8.99 -4.94
C ASN A 184 -3.53 -7.72 -4.09
N ALA A 185 -4.74 -7.51 -3.59
CA ALA A 185 -5.02 -6.51 -2.58
C ALA A 185 -4.85 -7.14 -1.19
N ILE A 186 -4.15 -6.46 -0.29
CA ILE A 186 -4.02 -6.85 1.12
C ILE A 186 -5.03 -6.07 1.94
N GLN A 187 -6.01 -6.78 2.49
CA GLN A 187 -6.93 -6.21 3.48
C GLN A 187 -6.31 -6.31 4.87
N ALA A 188 -5.77 -5.20 5.33
CA ALA A 188 -5.28 -5.09 6.70
C ALA A 188 -6.44 -4.96 7.68
N GLY A 189 -6.31 -5.54 8.85
CA GLY A 189 -7.14 -5.20 10.01
C GLY A 189 -6.86 -3.78 10.50
N VAL A 190 -7.62 -3.32 11.47
CA VAL A 190 -7.38 -2.00 12.09
C VAL A 190 -5.97 -1.99 12.67
N THR A 191 -5.14 -1.11 12.12
CA THR A 191 -3.70 -1.03 12.39
C THR A 191 -3.36 0.36 12.90
N ASP A 192 -2.75 0.47 14.09
CA ASP A 192 -2.36 1.77 14.64
C ASP A 192 -1.24 2.41 13.82
N THR A 193 -1.64 3.31 12.95
CA THR A 193 -0.77 4.01 12.03
C THR A 193 -1.07 5.52 12.06
N PRO A 194 -0.15 6.38 11.60
CA PRO A 194 -0.44 7.80 11.44
C PRO A 194 -1.64 8.11 10.53
N ALA A 195 -2.03 7.19 9.66
CA ALA A 195 -3.22 7.32 8.82
C ALA A 195 -4.50 7.05 9.62
N LEU A 196 -4.54 5.99 10.43
CA LEU A 196 -5.67 5.66 11.31
C LEU A 196 -5.98 6.82 12.26
N ARG A 197 -4.96 7.39 12.88
CA ARG A 197 -5.10 8.49 13.86
C ARG A 197 -5.74 9.77 13.30
N LYS A 198 -5.92 9.88 11.98
CA LYS A 198 -6.62 10.99 11.33
C LYS A 198 -8.10 10.73 11.10
N ILE A 199 -8.55 9.50 11.23
CA ILE A 199 -9.96 9.14 11.00
C ILE A 199 -10.80 9.67 12.17
N PRO A 200 -11.86 10.45 11.92
CA PRO A 200 -12.79 10.83 12.97
C PRO A 200 -13.40 9.59 13.65
N GLY A 201 -13.42 9.56 14.97
CA GLY A 201 -13.87 8.40 15.74
C GLY A 201 -12.90 7.21 15.75
N ASN A 202 -11.60 7.46 15.48
CA ASN A 202 -10.60 6.38 15.46
C ASN A 202 -10.45 5.64 16.79
N GLU A 203 -10.70 6.29 17.92
CA GLU A 203 -10.64 5.65 19.24
C GLU A 203 -11.72 4.58 19.39
N GLU A 204 -12.94 4.88 18.95
CA GLU A 204 -14.05 3.92 18.93
C GLU A 204 -13.76 2.77 17.95
N MET A 205 -13.20 3.08 16.79
CA MET A 205 -12.78 2.08 15.80
C MET A 205 -11.69 1.15 16.36
N ILE A 206 -10.72 1.69 17.09
CA ILE A 206 -9.66 0.92 17.75
C ILE A 206 -10.26 -0.01 18.81
N GLN A 207 -11.13 0.51 19.67
CA GLN A 207 -11.75 -0.30 20.73
C GLN A 207 -12.61 -1.41 20.12
N TYR A 208 -13.45 -1.06 19.14
CA TYR A 208 -14.26 -2.05 18.42
C TYR A 208 -13.39 -3.17 17.81
N ALA A 209 -12.27 -2.80 17.18
CA ALA A 209 -11.38 -3.78 16.57
C ALA A 209 -10.72 -4.70 17.62
N ILE A 210 -10.31 -4.17 18.77
CA ILE A 210 -9.74 -4.98 19.87
C ILE A 210 -10.80 -5.96 20.41
N ASP A 211 -12.01 -5.48 20.64
CA ASP A 211 -13.09 -6.27 21.24
C ASP A 211 -13.55 -7.40 20.30
N ASN A 212 -13.50 -7.17 18.99
CA ASN A 212 -13.95 -8.12 17.98
C ASN A 212 -12.83 -9.00 17.39
N ASN A 213 -11.57 -8.61 17.54
CA ASN A 213 -10.48 -9.44 17.04
C ASN A 213 -10.30 -10.69 17.93
N PRO A 214 -10.34 -11.90 17.37
CA PRO A 214 -10.16 -13.13 18.16
C PRO A 214 -8.88 -13.18 18.98
N SER A 215 -7.85 -12.43 18.56
CA SER A 215 -6.57 -12.33 19.27
C SER A 215 -6.54 -11.24 20.36
N GLY A 216 -7.63 -10.48 20.54
CA GLY A 216 -7.73 -9.41 21.55
C GLY A 216 -6.76 -8.24 21.33
N ARG A 217 -6.27 -8.04 20.12
CA ARG A 217 -5.33 -6.95 19.78
C ARG A 217 -5.55 -6.43 18.37
N LEU A 218 -5.02 -5.24 18.12
CA LEU A 218 -4.95 -4.70 16.77
C LEU A 218 -3.95 -5.47 15.89
N THR A 219 -4.18 -5.43 14.60
CA THR A 219 -3.16 -5.78 13.59
C THR A 219 -1.99 -4.80 13.69
N THR A 220 -0.77 -5.30 13.60
CA THR A 220 0.43 -4.46 13.54
C THR A 220 0.94 -4.35 12.10
N PRO A 221 1.69 -3.29 11.75
CA PRO A 221 2.36 -3.20 10.45
C PRO A 221 3.27 -4.40 10.17
N GLU A 222 3.88 -4.98 11.21
CA GLU A 222 4.77 -6.13 11.16
C GLU A 222 4.04 -7.43 10.83
N ASP A 223 2.78 -7.60 11.30
CA ASP A 223 1.94 -8.74 10.92
C ASP A 223 1.76 -8.78 9.40
N ILE A 224 1.45 -7.63 8.79
CA ILE A 224 1.25 -7.52 7.35
C ILE A 224 2.58 -7.71 6.60
N ALA A 225 3.62 -7.02 7.04
CA ALA A 225 4.93 -7.03 6.39
C ALA A 225 5.55 -8.42 6.34
N SER A 226 5.35 -9.24 7.37
CA SER A 226 5.85 -10.62 7.43
C SER A 226 5.25 -11.49 6.33
N TYR A 227 3.93 -11.42 6.11
CA TYR A 227 3.28 -12.16 5.02
C TYR A 227 3.66 -11.62 3.64
N VAL A 228 3.74 -10.30 3.48
CA VAL A 228 4.18 -9.68 2.22
C VAL A 228 5.59 -10.14 1.86
N ALA A 229 6.53 -10.15 2.82
CA ALA A 229 7.89 -10.62 2.59
C ALA A 229 7.94 -12.11 2.25
N LEU A 230 7.17 -12.94 2.95
CA LEU A 230 7.08 -14.38 2.69
C LEU A 230 6.59 -14.66 1.27
N ILE A 231 5.50 -14.03 0.84
CA ILE A 231 4.93 -14.24 -0.50
C ILE A 231 5.88 -13.70 -1.57
N SER A 232 6.56 -12.57 -1.32
CA SER A 232 7.50 -11.95 -2.27
C SER A 232 8.73 -12.79 -2.58
N GLN A 233 9.10 -13.73 -1.71
CA GLN A 233 10.19 -14.68 -1.95
C GLN A 233 9.79 -15.82 -2.89
N SER A 234 8.48 -16.06 -3.07
CA SER A 234 7.98 -17.04 -4.02
C SER A 234 8.15 -16.56 -5.46
N ASN A 235 8.43 -17.51 -6.36
CA ASN A 235 8.36 -17.29 -7.80
C ASN A 235 6.99 -17.70 -8.39
N ASP A 236 6.07 -18.14 -7.53
CA ASP A 236 4.74 -18.58 -7.92
C ASP A 236 3.81 -17.37 -8.06
N SER A 237 3.03 -17.35 -9.13
CA SER A 237 2.04 -16.32 -9.42
C SER A 237 0.60 -16.85 -9.42
N TRP A 238 0.38 -18.10 -8.93
CA TRP A 238 -0.94 -18.72 -8.98
C TRP A 238 -1.97 -18.07 -8.04
N MET A 239 -1.49 -17.48 -6.94
CA MET A 239 -2.31 -16.66 -6.06
C MET A 239 -2.36 -15.22 -6.61
N THR A 240 -3.37 -14.92 -7.44
CA THR A 240 -3.56 -13.61 -8.07
C THR A 240 -5.02 -13.20 -8.12
N GLY A 241 -5.31 -11.91 -8.17
CA GLY A 241 -6.67 -11.35 -8.25
C GLY A 241 -7.47 -11.38 -6.94
N ASN A 242 -6.82 -11.64 -5.81
CA ASN A 242 -7.49 -11.82 -4.52
C ASN A 242 -7.48 -10.54 -3.68
N VAL A 243 -8.42 -10.48 -2.73
CA VAL A 243 -8.33 -9.65 -1.53
C VAL A 243 -7.92 -10.58 -0.39
N ILE A 244 -6.65 -10.51 0.00
CA ILE A 244 -6.05 -11.35 1.04
C ILE A 244 -6.19 -10.63 2.38
N ARG A 245 -6.89 -11.26 3.33
CA ARG A 245 -7.06 -10.70 4.68
C ARG A 245 -5.85 -11.04 5.54
N ILE A 246 -5.28 -10.00 6.14
CA ILE A 246 -4.25 -10.10 7.18
C ILE A 246 -4.73 -9.23 8.34
N ASP A 247 -5.66 -9.75 9.11
CA ASP A 247 -6.44 -9.00 10.09
C ASP A 247 -6.67 -9.77 11.41
N GLY A 248 -6.04 -10.93 11.58
CA GLY A 248 -6.22 -11.77 12.79
C GLY A 248 -7.63 -12.32 12.96
N GLY A 249 -8.46 -12.31 11.90
CA GLY A 249 -9.85 -12.75 11.95
C GLY A 249 -10.84 -11.64 12.32
N GLU A 250 -10.41 -10.37 12.43
CA GLU A 250 -11.24 -9.21 12.76
C GLU A 250 -12.50 -9.10 11.88
N ASP A 251 -12.38 -9.40 10.60
CA ASP A 251 -13.43 -9.16 9.61
C ASP A 251 -14.44 -10.31 9.47
N ILE A 252 -14.20 -11.44 10.14
CA ILE A 252 -15.13 -12.59 10.16
C ILE A 252 -15.91 -12.68 11.47
N THR A 253 -15.59 -11.86 12.45
CA THR A 253 -16.32 -11.76 13.71
C THR A 253 -17.39 -10.67 13.64
N GLY A 254 -18.60 -10.97 14.12
CA GLY A 254 -19.67 -10.02 14.42
C GLY A 254 -20.44 -9.45 13.32
#